data_7fe3a503a20193d77c38cacd910e6d52
#
_entry.id   7fe3a503a20193d77c38cacd910e6d52
#
_cell.length_a   1.000
_cell.length_b   1.000
_cell.length_c   1.000
_cell.angle_alpha   90.00
_cell.angle_beta   90.00
_cell.angle_gamma   90.00
#
_symmetry.space_group_name_H-M   'P 1'
#
loop_
_entity.id
_entity.type
_entity.pdbx_description
1 polymer ?
#
loop_
_entity_poly.entity_id
_entity_poly.type
_entity_poly.pdbx_seq_one_letter_code
_entity_poly.pdbx_strand_id
1 'polypeptide(L)'
;MSQSPLKIVGNYEKKMPCNIEAEQAVIGSVLVSNDIYDEISPIVDAQKFFDPIHVKIYETIEKLISKGLLANPITLKNHFENNEGLKELGGQEYLIKITKFSTSKKQAIDYANIVQEMHLRRELIKISESVLNEASNNNEVSTTGEEIIQNTEKSLFDLAERGHFNRSFLKFDSALKQTIEMARNAYQNEEGIVGVPTGLTDLDSRLGGLHKQDLIIIAGRPSMGKTALATNIAFHAAKNIEKKELKSTVAFFSLEMSSEQLSTRILSEQSKIKSNDIRRGKVSEKEFEQFIETSKNIYDLPLYIDET
;
A
#
# COMPACT_ATOMS: atom_id res chain seq x y z
N MET A 1 48.07 -5.28 15.57
CA MET A 1 47.21 -6.22 14.87
C MET A 1 46.37 -5.45 13.85
N SER A 2 46.80 -5.54 12.61
CA SER A 2 46.21 -4.80 11.47
C SER A 2 44.92 -5.52 11.09
N GLN A 3 43.78 -4.87 11.26
CA GLN A 3 42.50 -5.34 10.71
C GLN A 3 42.51 -5.08 9.21
N SER A 4 42.45 -6.15 8.43
CA SER A 4 42.30 -6.06 6.99
C SER A 4 40.96 -5.38 6.65
N PRO A 5 40.94 -4.41 5.71
CA PRO A 5 39.68 -3.84 5.26
C PRO A 5 38.82 -4.91 4.61
N LEU A 6 37.55 -4.91 4.99
CA LEU A 6 36.53 -5.78 4.36
C LEU A 6 36.61 -5.61 2.84
N LYS A 7 37.08 -6.64 2.14
CA LYS A 7 37.01 -6.71 0.69
C LYS A 7 35.52 -6.73 0.31
N ILE A 8 35.04 -5.65 -0.28
CA ILE A 8 33.77 -5.65 -0.98
C ILE A 8 33.91 -6.67 -2.10
N VAL A 9 33.23 -7.78 -1.95
CA VAL A 9 33.27 -8.92 -2.85
C VAL A 9 32.62 -8.51 -4.18
N GLY A 10 33.44 -8.50 -5.23
CA GLY A 10 33.03 -8.84 -6.59
C GLY A 10 32.27 -7.78 -7.37
N ASN A 11 32.90 -7.28 -8.44
CA ASN A 11 32.21 -6.84 -9.66
C ASN A 11 31.30 -8.00 -10.16
N TYR A 12 30.10 -8.10 -9.62
CA TYR A 12 29.02 -8.76 -10.34
C TYR A 12 28.68 -7.81 -11.49
N GLU A 13 28.91 -8.22 -12.72
CA GLU A 13 28.20 -7.65 -13.86
C GLU A 13 26.72 -7.85 -13.56
N LYS A 14 26.09 -6.82 -12.97
CA LYS A 14 24.69 -6.85 -12.58
C LYS A 14 23.85 -6.84 -13.86
N LYS A 15 23.56 -8.04 -14.36
CA LYS A 15 22.58 -8.19 -15.44
C LYS A 15 21.24 -7.74 -14.87
N MET A 16 20.73 -6.60 -15.39
CA MET A 16 19.45 -6.06 -14.95
C MET A 16 18.33 -7.10 -15.17
N PRO A 17 17.42 -7.30 -14.19
CA PRO A 17 16.30 -8.23 -14.32
C PRO A 17 15.44 -7.87 -15.54
N CYS A 18 15.30 -8.81 -16.47
CA CYS A 18 14.46 -8.66 -17.65
C CYS A 18 13.95 -10.02 -18.11
N ASN A 19 12.84 -10.01 -18.84
CA ASN A 19 12.32 -11.18 -19.54
C ASN A 19 11.81 -10.74 -20.90
N ILE A 20 12.72 -10.77 -21.89
CA ILE A 20 12.44 -10.30 -23.25
C ILE A 20 11.33 -11.12 -23.92
N GLU A 21 11.26 -12.43 -23.65
CA GLU A 21 10.21 -13.30 -24.19
C GLU A 21 8.83 -12.91 -23.67
N ALA A 22 8.72 -12.59 -22.38
CA ALA A 22 7.48 -12.09 -21.80
C ALA A 22 7.07 -10.72 -22.40
N GLU A 23 8.03 -9.82 -22.62
CA GLU A 23 7.79 -8.54 -23.27
C GLU A 23 7.26 -8.72 -24.71
N GLN A 24 7.89 -9.60 -25.48
CA GLN A 24 7.46 -9.95 -26.86
C GLN A 24 6.07 -10.57 -26.86
N ALA A 25 5.77 -11.44 -25.90
CA ALA A 25 4.46 -12.09 -25.80
C ALA A 25 3.35 -11.07 -25.46
N VAL A 26 3.61 -10.13 -24.56
CA VAL A 26 2.67 -9.04 -24.22
C VAL A 26 2.39 -8.18 -25.45
N ILE A 27 3.43 -7.66 -26.10
CA ILE A 27 3.30 -6.81 -27.28
C ILE A 27 2.63 -7.57 -28.41
N GLY A 28 3.08 -8.81 -28.69
CA GLY A 28 2.53 -9.65 -29.74
C GLY A 28 1.04 -9.93 -29.56
N SER A 29 0.60 -10.19 -28.33
CA SER A 29 -0.80 -10.44 -28.01
C SER A 29 -1.68 -9.20 -28.26
N VAL A 30 -1.21 -8.01 -27.87
CA VAL A 30 -1.92 -6.75 -28.13
C VAL A 30 -1.99 -6.43 -29.61
N LEU A 31 -0.91 -6.69 -30.39
CA LEU A 31 -0.87 -6.44 -31.83
C LEU A 31 -1.79 -7.37 -32.62
N VAL A 32 -2.07 -8.57 -32.09
CA VAL A 32 -3.00 -9.55 -32.72
C VAL A 32 -4.44 -9.25 -32.31
N SER A 33 -4.68 -8.89 -31.07
CA SER A 33 -6.02 -8.59 -30.53
C SER A 33 -5.95 -7.38 -29.59
N ASN A 34 -6.41 -6.23 -30.07
CA ASN A 34 -6.36 -4.99 -29.29
C ASN A 34 -7.27 -5.02 -28.04
N ASP A 35 -8.28 -5.91 -28.00
CA ASP A 35 -9.16 -6.09 -26.84
C ASP A 35 -8.39 -6.56 -25.58
N ILE A 36 -7.20 -7.15 -25.77
CA ILE A 36 -6.33 -7.57 -24.69
C ILE A 36 -5.70 -6.37 -23.97
N TYR A 37 -5.56 -5.24 -24.68
CA TYR A 37 -4.96 -4.03 -24.13
C TYR A 37 -5.70 -3.52 -22.88
N ASP A 38 -7.01 -3.56 -22.87
CA ASP A 38 -7.82 -3.09 -21.73
C ASP A 38 -7.56 -3.89 -20.44
N GLU A 39 -7.14 -5.15 -20.58
CA GLU A 39 -6.80 -6.01 -19.43
C GLU A 39 -5.34 -5.87 -19.01
N ILE A 40 -4.46 -5.53 -19.95
CA ILE A 40 -3.02 -5.42 -19.71
C ILE A 40 -2.63 -4.01 -19.26
N SER A 41 -3.26 -2.96 -19.79
CA SER A 41 -2.91 -1.56 -19.50
C SER A 41 -2.96 -1.20 -18.01
N PRO A 42 -3.80 -1.79 -17.14
CA PRO A 42 -3.70 -1.58 -15.71
C PRO A 42 -2.45 -2.19 -15.05
N ILE A 43 -1.82 -3.19 -15.71
CA ILE A 43 -0.67 -3.94 -15.18
C ILE A 43 0.62 -3.33 -15.70
N VAL A 44 0.72 -3.08 -17.01
CA VAL A 44 1.94 -2.68 -17.71
C VAL A 44 1.69 -1.44 -18.56
N ASP A 45 2.53 -0.44 -18.36
CA ASP A 45 2.70 0.71 -19.26
C ASP A 45 4.05 0.62 -20.01
N ALA A 46 4.28 1.50 -20.97
CA ALA A 46 5.47 1.48 -21.81
C ALA A 46 6.79 1.56 -21.03
N GLN A 47 6.82 2.26 -19.90
CA GLN A 47 8.06 2.46 -19.12
C GLN A 47 8.49 1.20 -18.35
N LYS A 48 7.61 0.21 -18.23
CA LYS A 48 7.90 -1.04 -17.52
C LYS A 48 8.67 -2.06 -18.36
N PHE A 49 8.76 -1.84 -19.66
CA PHE A 49 9.57 -2.68 -20.54
C PHE A 49 11.07 -2.40 -20.34
N PHE A 50 11.88 -3.42 -20.53
CA PHE A 50 13.34 -3.31 -20.42
C PHE A 50 13.99 -2.91 -21.74
N ASP A 51 13.54 -3.54 -22.85
CA ASP A 51 14.09 -3.24 -24.16
C ASP A 51 13.60 -1.87 -24.66
N PRO A 52 14.50 -0.93 -24.98
CA PRO A 52 14.12 0.40 -25.46
C PRO A 52 13.24 0.39 -26.71
N ILE A 53 13.32 -0.68 -27.52
CA ILE A 53 12.51 -0.83 -28.72
C ILE A 53 11.11 -1.28 -28.33
N HIS A 54 10.97 -2.17 -27.35
CA HIS A 54 9.68 -2.57 -26.80
C HIS A 54 8.96 -1.40 -26.15
N VAL A 55 9.70 -0.55 -25.41
CA VAL A 55 9.16 0.71 -24.85
C VAL A 55 8.52 1.54 -25.96
N LYS A 56 9.26 1.83 -27.05
CA LYS A 56 8.76 2.65 -28.16
C LYS A 56 7.59 2.01 -28.90
N ILE A 57 7.63 0.68 -29.10
CA ILE A 57 6.52 -0.05 -29.73
C ILE A 57 5.26 0.09 -28.86
N TYR A 58 5.38 -0.14 -27.55
CA TYR A 58 4.24 -0.09 -26.65
C TYR A 58 3.68 1.34 -26.51
N GLU A 59 4.52 2.38 -26.40
CA GLU A 59 4.09 3.78 -26.46
C GLU A 59 3.29 4.11 -27.73
N THR A 60 3.69 3.53 -28.87
CA THR A 60 2.99 3.75 -30.12
C THR A 60 1.65 3.01 -30.13
N ILE A 61 1.59 1.81 -29.56
CA ILE A 61 0.35 1.06 -29.37
C ILE A 61 -0.62 1.88 -28.49
N GLU A 62 -0.15 2.40 -27.35
CA GLU A 62 -0.95 3.25 -26.46
C GLU A 62 -1.51 4.48 -27.17
N LYS A 63 -0.67 5.17 -27.96
CA LYS A 63 -1.07 6.34 -28.74
C LYS A 63 -2.09 6.03 -29.83
N LEU A 64 -2.01 4.87 -30.47
CA LEU A 64 -2.98 4.48 -31.49
C LEU A 64 -4.32 4.10 -30.86
N ILE A 65 -4.30 3.26 -29.84
CA ILE A 65 -5.53 2.79 -29.17
C ILE A 65 -6.25 3.96 -28.49
N SER A 66 -5.53 4.89 -27.85
CA SER A 66 -6.15 6.08 -27.23
C SER A 66 -6.84 7.01 -28.25
N LYS A 67 -6.44 6.95 -29.54
CA LYS A 67 -7.09 7.66 -30.64
C LYS A 67 -8.21 6.87 -31.30
N GLY A 68 -8.54 5.66 -30.78
CA GLY A 68 -9.54 4.77 -31.37
C GLY A 68 -9.06 4.07 -32.66
N LEU A 69 -7.75 4.04 -32.90
CA LEU A 69 -7.17 3.39 -34.08
C LEU A 69 -6.66 1.99 -33.72
N LEU A 70 -6.73 1.08 -34.69
CA LEU A 70 -6.20 -0.28 -34.50
C LEU A 70 -4.66 -0.26 -34.48
N ALA A 71 -4.08 -0.84 -33.46
CA ALA A 71 -2.66 -1.07 -33.34
C ALA A 71 -2.31 -2.45 -33.91
N ASN A 72 -1.69 -2.49 -35.08
CA ASN A 72 -1.21 -3.71 -35.72
C ASN A 72 0.13 -3.45 -36.42
N PRO A 73 0.85 -4.48 -36.89
CA PRO A 73 2.17 -4.29 -37.56
C PRO A 73 2.15 -3.33 -38.73
N ILE A 74 1.03 -3.22 -39.45
CA ILE A 74 0.90 -2.34 -40.63
C ILE A 74 0.73 -0.89 -40.18
N THR A 75 -0.14 -0.61 -39.20
CA THR A 75 -0.37 0.75 -38.69
C THR A 75 0.86 1.28 -37.95
N LEU A 76 1.60 0.42 -37.25
CA LEU A 76 2.80 0.81 -36.53
C LEU A 76 3.96 1.11 -37.54
N LYS A 77 4.05 0.46 -38.68
CA LYS A 77 5.11 0.66 -39.64
C LYS A 77 5.36 2.14 -39.97
N ASN A 78 4.28 2.88 -40.22
CA ASN A 78 4.36 4.31 -40.58
C ASN A 78 4.99 5.17 -39.51
N HIS A 79 4.86 4.77 -38.21
CA HIS A 79 5.46 5.48 -37.10
C HIS A 79 6.94 5.15 -36.88
N PHE A 80 7.44 4.06 -37.48
CA PHE A 80 8.79 3.58 -37.25
C PHE A 80 9.70 3.67 -38.51
N GLU A 81 9.24 4.21 -39.62
CA GLU A 81 10.02 4.34 -40.84
C GLU A 81 11.36 5.08 -40.68
N ASN A 82 11.41 6.01 -39.68
CA ASN A 82 12.59 6.80 -39.35
C ASN A 82 13.31 6.34 -38.07
N ASN A 83 12.93 5.20 -37.47
CA ASN A 83 13.57 4.72 -36.25
C ASN A 83 14.74 3.77 -36.60
N GLU A 84 15.97 4.24 -36.34
CA GLU A 84 17.20 3.46 -36.64
C GLU A 84 17.25 2.15 -35.89
N GLY A 85 16.90 2.12 -34.58
CA GLY A 85 16.96 0.91 -33.76
C GLY A 85 16.01 -0.19 -34.25
N LEU A 86 14.81 0.16 -34.74
CA LEU A 86 13.90 -0.84 -35.32
C LEU A 86 14.38 -1.31 -36.70
N LYS A 87 15.02 -0.43 -37.47
CA LYS A 87 15.64 -0.81 -38.76
C LYS A 87 16.76 -1.85 -38.59
N GLU A 88 17.59 -1.68 -37.56
CA GLU A 88 18.66 -2.64 -37.21
C GLU A 88 18.12 -4.04 -36.86
N LEU A 89 16.94 -4.12 -36.26
CA LEU A 89 16.27 -5.40 -35.91
C LEU A 89 15.43 -5.98 -37.05
N GLY A 90 15.42 -5.37 -38.24
CA GLY A 90 14.66 -5.84 -39.40
C GLY A 90 13.35 -5.08 -39.62
N GLY A 91 13.10 -3.96 -38.94
CA GLY A 91 11.98 -3.07 -39.23
C GLY A 91 10.61 -3.74 -39.07
N GLN A 92 9.83 -3.75 -40.17
CA GLN A 92 8.50 -4.37 -40.18
C GLN A 92 8.54 -5.89 -39.91
N GLU A 93 9.60 -6.58 -40.35
CA GLU A 93 9.72 -8.02 -40.10
C GLU A 93 9.83 -8.36 -38.63
N TYR A 94 10.44 -7.47 -37.82
CA TYR A 94 10.47 -7.62 -36.38
C TYR A 94 9.09 -7.52 -35.76
N LEU A 95 8.25 -6.55 -36.17
CA LEU A 95 6.88 -6.43 -35.72
C LEU A 95 6.05 -7.68 -36.06
N ILE A 96 6.23 -8.23 -37.28
CA ILE A 96 5.58 -9.48 -37.70
C ILE A 96 6.12 -10.67 -36.88
N LYS A 97 7.42 -10.68 -36.57
CA LYS A 97 8.01 -11.73 -35.73
C LYS A 97 7.42 -11.70 -34.31
N ILE A 98 7.25 -10.52 -33.70
CA ILE A 98 6.66 -10.37 -32.39
C ILE A 98 5.24 -10.93 -32.34
N THR A 99 4.42 -10.75 -33.38
CA THR A 99 3.06 -11.31 -33.39
C THR A 99 3.02 -12.85 -33.32
N LYS A 100 4.11 -13.53 -33.66
CA LYS A 100 4.22 -15.00 -33.55
C LYS A 100 4.31 -15.44 -32.07
N PHE A 101 4.68 -14.55 -31.15
CA PHE A 101 4.70 -14.79 -29.73
C PHE A 101 3.35 -14.50 -29.07
N SER A 102 2.32 -14.14 -29.84
CA SER A 102 0.99 -13.91 -29.30
C SER A 102 0.45 -15.15 -28.60
N THR A 103 -0.22 -14.94 -27.49
CA THR A 103 -0.75 -15.99 -26.61
C THR A 103 -2.21 -15.75 -26.29
N SER A 104 -2.84 -16.69 -25.56
CA SER A 104 -4.20 -16.49 -25.07
C SER A 104 -4.26 -15.30 -24.12
N LYS A 105 -5.43 -14.66 -24.01
CA LYS A 105 -5.67 -13.52 -23.12
C LYS A 105 -5.19 -13.78 -21.69
N LYS A 106 -5.46 -14.95 -21.12
CA LYS A 106 -5.01 -15.32 -19.77
C LYS A 106 -3.49 -15.36 -19.66
N GLN A 107 -2.81 -15.97 -20.62
CA GLN A 107 -1.34 -16.04 -20.63
C GLN A 107 -0.71 -14.66 -20.85
N ALA A 108 -1.33 -13.80 -21.66
CA ALA A 108 -0.85 -12.43 -21.86
C ALA A 108 -0.88 -11.61 -20.56
N ILE A 109 -1.90 -11.80 -19.70
CA ILE A 109 -1.98 -11.20 -18.38
C ILE A 109 -0.87 -11.75 -17.46
N ASP A 110 -0.61 -13.08 -17.50
CA ASP A 110 0.47 -13.69 -16.72
C ASP A 110 1.84 -13.14 -17.15
N TYR A 111 2.08 -12.96 -18.44
CA TYR A 111 3.31 -12.33 -18.95
C TYR A 111 3.42 -10.85 -18.60
N ALA A 112 2.31 -10.11 -18.60
CA ALA A 112 2.28 -8.72 -18.15
C ALA A 112 2.70 -8.62 -16.66
N ASN A 113 2.23 -9.53 -15.81
CA ASN A 113 2.66 -9.60 -14.41
C ASN A 113 4.16 -9.90 -14.28
N ILE A 114 4.73 -10.75 -15.15
CA ILE A 114 6.18 -11.00 -15.17
C ILE A 114 6.96 -9.74 -15.55
N VAL A 115 6.51 -9.00 -16.56
CA VAL A 115 7.12 -7.72 -16.96
C VAL A 115 7.08 -6.71 -15.82
N GLN A 116 5.94 -6.59 -15.14
CA GLN A 116 5.76 -5.76 -13.96
C GLN A 116 6.73 -6.15 -12.83
N GLU A 117 6.86 -7.43 -12.52
CA GLU A 117 7.77 -7.94 -11.49
C GLU A 117 9.24 -7.61 -11.84
N MET A 118 9.64 -7.79 -13.10
CA MET A 118 11.00 -7.44 -13.54
C MET A 118 11.24 -5.93 -13.43
N HIS A 119 10.25 -5.11 -13.75
CA HIS A 119 10.34 -3.65 -13.57
C HIS A 119 10.52 -3.28 -12.09
N LEU A 120 9.71 -3.83 -11.18
CA LEU A 120 9.83 -3.56 -9.75
C LEU A 120 11.22 -3.91 -9.21
N ARG A 121 11.79 -5.04 -9.65
CA ARG A 121 13.16 -5.43 -9.27
C ARG A 121 14.21 -4.43 -9.79
N ARG A 122 14.04 -3.90 -10.99
CA ARG A 122 14.93 -2.86 -11.52
C ARG A 122 14.86 -1.57 -10.73
N GLU A 123 13.66 -1.13 -10.37
CA GLU A 123 13.47 0.07 -9.55
C GLU A 123 14.07 -0.10 -8.14
N LEU A 124 13.89 -1.27 -7.51
CA LEU A 124 14.55 -1.58 -6.23
C LEU A 124 16.08 -1.55 -6.34
N ILE A 125 16.65 -2.04 -7.44
CA ILE A 125 18.10 -1.95 -7.68
C ILE A 125 18.54 -0.49 -7.80
N LYS A 126 17.81 0.34 -8.55
CA LYS A 126 18.10 1.77 -8.71
C LYS A 126 18.06 2.52 -7.37
N ILE A 127 17.03 2.28 -6.56
CA ILE A 127 16.91 2.87 -5.22
C ILE A 127 18.10 2.44 -4.36
N SER A 128 18.45 1.16 -4.36
CA SER A 128 19.58 0.63 -3.59
C SER A 128 20.92 1.21 -4.02
N GLU A 129 21.12 1.43 -5.33
CA GLU A 129 22.31 2.07 -5.87
C GLU A 129 22.40 3.57 -5.49
N SER A 130 21.26 4.28 -5.49
CA SER A 130 21.20 5.67 -5.02
C SER A 130 21.59 5.75 -3.56
N VAL A 131 20.98 4.92 -2.70
CA VAL A 131 21.29 4.85 -1.26
C VAL A 131 22.76 4.53 -1.02
N LEU A 132 23.32 3.55 -1.75
CA LEU A 132 24.73 3.18 -1.64
C LEU A 132 25.65 4.34 -2.01
N ASN A 133 25.35 5.04 -3.10
CA ASN A 133 26.14 6.17 -3.56
C ASN A 133 26.07 7.34 -2.58
N GLU A 134 24.88 7.70 -2.10
CA GLU A 134 24.68 8.79 -1.14
C GLU A 134 25.36 8.48 0.20
N ALA A 135 25.20 7.26 0.71
CA ALA A 135 25.82 6.85 1.98
C ALA A 135 27.35 6.69 1.91
N SER A 136 27.91 6.42 0.71
CA SER A 136 29.35 6.25 0.50
C SER A 136 30.07 7.58 0.19
N ASN A 137 29.33 8.65 -0.06
CA ASN A 137 29.88 9.93 -0.51
C ASN A 137 30.31 10.79 0.71
N ASN A 138 31.56 10.61 1.14
CA ASN A 138 32.14 11.33 2.30
C ASN A 138 32.39 12.83 2.06
N ASN A 139 32.19 13.34 0.84
CA ASN A 139 32.57 14.69 0.46
C ASN A 139 31.42 15.71 0.50
N GLU A 140 30.18 15.27 0.60
CA GLU A 140 29.03 16.12 0.75
C GLU A 140 28.59 16.19 2.22
N VAL A 141 29.10 17.18 2.93
CA VAL A 141 28.72 17.51 4.33
C VAL A 141 27.24 17.95 4.43
N SER A 142 26.53 18.02 3.30
CA SER A 142 25.18 18.61 3.22
C SER A 142 24.04 17.64 3.48
N THR A 143 24.24 16.32 3.35
CA THR A 143 23.16 15.34 3.52
C THR A 143 23.40 14.47 4.76
N THR A 144 22.52 14.56 5.72
CA THR A 144 22.61 13.75 6.96
C THR A 144 22.14 12.33 6.72
N GLY A 145 22.61 11.38 7.54
CA GLY A 145 22.12 9.99 7.46
C GLY A 145 20.60 9.87 7.63
N GLU A 146 20.01 10.76 8.44
CA GLU A 146 18.54 10.83 8.62
C GLU A 146 17.82 11.26 7.35
N GLU A 147 18.37 12.23 6.60
CA GLU A 147 17.80 12.65 5.32
C GLU A 147 17.87 11.53 4.27
N ILE A 148 18.96 10.75 4.25
CA ILE A 148 19.08 9.58 3.35
C ILE A 148 18.00 8.55 3.69
N ILE A 149 17.76 8.28 4.97
CA ILE A 149 16.70 7.36 5.42
C ILE A 149 15.34 7.87 4.96
N GLN A 150 14.98 9.13 5.22
CA GLN A 150 13.70 9.72 4.84
C GLN A 150 13.46 9.67 3.32
N ASN A 151 14.48 10.01 2.53
CA ASN A 151 14.39 9.96 1.06
C ASN A 151 14.21 8.52 0.55
N THR A 152 14.87 7.56 1.20
CA THR A 152 14.76 6.14 0.87
C THR A 152 13.37 5.61 1.20
N GLU A 153 12.85 5.90 2.39
CA GLU A 153 11.49 5.53 2.81
C GLU A 153 10.45 6.08 1.84
N LYS A 154 10.58 7.38 1.47
CA LYS A 154 9.69 8.00 0.49
C LYS A 154 9.76 7.30 -0.86
N SER A 155 10.96 6.99 -1.36
CA SER A 155 11.15 6.32 -2.65
C SER A 155 10.56 4.91 -2.66
N LEU A 156 10.72 4.17 -1.56
CA LEU A 156 10.13 2.83 -1.39
C LEU A 156 8.61 2.90 -1.26
N PHE A 157 8.09 3.89 -0.54
CA PHE A 157 6.65 4.12 -0.43
C PHE A 157 6.03 4.46 -1.78
N ASP A 158 6.64 5.40 -2.53
CA ASP A 158 6.18 5.79 -3.87
C ASP A 158 6.20 4.58 -4.84
N LEU A 159 7.22 3.72 -4.74
CA LEU A 159 7.29 2.50 -5.55
C LEU A 159 6.20 1.49 -5.17
N ALA A 160 5.95 1.30 -3.87
CA ALA A 160 4.89 0.43 -3.37
C ALA A 160 3.51 0.94 -3.77
N GLU A 161 3.28 2.25 -3.68
CA GLU A 161 2.03 2.89 -4.08
C GLU A 161 1.79 2.74 -5.58
N ARG A 162 2.79 3.00 -6.42
CA ARG A 162 2.72 2.79 -7.89
C ARG A 162 2.50 1.32 -8.26
N GLY A 163 3.04 0.39 -7.47
CA GLY A 163 2.82 -1.05 -7.65
C GLY A 163 1.38 -1.49 -7.33
N HIS A 164 0.67 -0.75 -6.49
CA HIS A 164 -0.71 -1.03 -6.07
C HIS A 164 -1.77 -0.27 -6.87
N PHE A 165 -1.40 0.52 -7.88
CA PHE A 165 -2.34 1.24 -8.76
C PHE A 165 -3.22 0.31 -9.63
N ASN A 166 -3.30 -0.98 -9.31
CA ASN A 166 -4.34 -1.89 -9.80
C ASN A 166 -5.73 -1.61 -9.14
N ARG A 167 -6.05 -0.35 -8.84
CA ARG A 167 -7.44 0.07 -8.69
C ARG A 167 -8.03 0.26 -10.08
N SER A 168 -8.09 -0.83 -10.85
CA SER A 168 -8.90 -0.86 -12.06
C SER A 168 -10.32 -0.45 -11.69
N PHE A 169 -10.97 0.33 -12.56
CA PHE A 169 -12.39 0.62 -12.42
C PHE A 169 -13.14 -0.70 -12.21
N LEU A 170 -13.73 -0.87 -11.04
CA LEU A 170 -14.58 -2.02 -10.77
C LEU A 170 -15.83 -1.88 -11.64
N LYS A 171 -16.13 -2.88 -12.44
CA LYS A 171 -17.41 -2.93 -13.16
C LYS A 171 -18.55 -2.87 -12.14
N PHE A 172 -19.59 -2.14 -12.47
CA PHE A 172 -20.73 -1.92 -11.57
C PHE A 172 -21.37 -3.23 -11.09
N ASP A 173 -21.38 -4.27 -11.94
CA ASP A 173 -21.88 -5.61 -11.58
C ASP A 173 -21.09 -6.24 -10.44
N SER A 174 -19.76 -6.06 -10.43
CA SER A 174 -18.88 -6.56 -9.38
C SER A 174 -19.07 -5.76 -8.07
N ALA A 175 -19.20 -4.43 -8.18
CA ALA A 175 -19.51 -3.57 -7.03
C ALA A 175 -20.89 -3.92 -6.44
N LEU A 176 -21.89 -4.18 -7.30
CA LEU A 176 -23.24 -4.57 -6.88
C LEU A 176 -23.25 -5.91 -6.12
N LYS A 177 -22.47 -6.90 -6.58
CA LYS A 177 -22.33 -8.19 -5.87
C LYS A 177 -21.76 -8.00 -4.47
N GLN A 178 -20.72 -7.18 -4.34
CA GLN A 178 -20.11 -6.86 -3.02
C GLN A 178 -21.09 -6.14 -2.11
N THR A 179 -21.89 -5.21 -2.65
CA THR A 179 -22.92 -4.48 -1.91
C THR A 179 -24.02 -5.43 -1.40
N ILE A 180 -24.46 -6.37 -2.23
CA ILE A 180 -25.48 -7.37 -1.85
C ILE A 180 -24.94 -8.28 -0.75
N GLU A 181 -23.69 -8.70 -0.85
CA GLU A 181 -23.04 -9.53 0.19
C GLU A 181 -22.89 -8.77 1.51
N MET A 182 -22.49 -7.50 1.46
CA MET A 182 -22.45 -6.63 2.63
C MET A 182 -23.84 -6.48 3.26
N ALA A 183 -24.87 -6.21 2.48
CA ALA A 183 -26.25 -6.09 2.96
C ALA A 183 -26.78 -7.42 3.56
N ARG A 184 -26.41 -8.55 2.98
CA ARG A 184 -26.76 -9.88 3.52
C ARG A 184 -26.09 -10.12 4.89
N ASN A 185 -24.83 -9.79 5.02
CA ASN A 185 -24.10 -9.91 6.28
C ASN A 185 -24.70 -8.98 7.35
N ALA A 186 -25.09 -7.77 6.97
CA ALA A 186 -25.78 -6.82 7.84
C ALA A 186 -27.14 -7.37 8.31
N TYR A 187 -27.91 -7.96 7.41
CA TYR A 187 -29.22 -8.54 7.72
C TYR A 187 -29.12 -9.75 8.67
N GLN A 188 -28.04 -10.53 8.56
CA GLN A 188 -27.80 -11.69 9.42
C GLN A 188 -27.20 -11.34 10.80
N ASN A 189 -26.77 -10.08 10.99
CA ASN A 189 -26.19 -9.64 12.23
C ASN A 189 -27.26 -9.21 13.23
N GLU A 190 -27.57 -10.07 14.20
CA GLU A 190 -28.57 -9.83 15.24
C GLU A 190 -28.24 -8.63 16.15
N GLU A 191 -26.96 -8.24 16.25
CA GLU A 191 -26.53 -7.10 17.08
C GLU A 191 -26.84 -5.73 16.43
N GLY A 192 -27.25 -5.69 15.15
CA GLY A 192 -27.62 -4.45 14.43
C GLY A 192 -26.47 -3.48 14.15
N ILE A 193 -25.23 -3.83 14.53
CA ILE A 193 -24.01 -3.03 14.33
C ILE A 193 -23.11 -3.77 13.36
N VAL A 194 -22.95 -3.22 12.16
CA VAL A 194 -22.13 -3.82 11.09
C VAL A 194 -20.67 -3.41 11.19
N GLY A 195 -20.44 -2.16 11.60
CA GLY A 195 -19.12 -1.59 11.82
C GLY A 195 -18.51 -1.96 13.17
N VAL A 196 -17.37 -1.34 13.47
CA VAL A 196 -16.73 -1.46 14.79
C VAL A 196 -17.50 -0.60 15.78
N PRO A 197 -18.03 -1.16 16.90
CA PRO A 197 -18.81 -0.40 17.86
C PRO A 197 -17.95 0.64 18.59
N THR A 198 -18.52 1.82 18.79
CA THR A 198 -17.89 2.92 19.57
C THR A 198 -18.00 2.71 21.07
N GLY A 199 -18.91 1.84 21.50
CA GLY A 199 -19.27 1.65 22.92
C GLY A 199 -20.29 2.66 23.43
N LEU A 200 -20.80 3.54 22.57
CA LEU A 200 -21.84 4.52 22.89
C LEU A 200 -23.13 4.13 22.15
N THR A 201 -24.09 3.62 22.87
CA THR A 201 -25.32 3.01 22.32
C THR A 201 -26.06 3.91 21.34
N ASP A 202 -26.24 5.19 21.68
CA ASP A 202 -26.97 6.13 20.84
C ASP A 202 -26.16 6.48 19.56
N LEU A 203 -24.84 6.51 19.66
CA LEU A 203 -23.95 6.77 18.52
C LEU A 203 -23.92 5.55 17.60
N ASP A 204 -23.77 4.37 18.17
CA ASP A 204 -23.75 3.10 17.45
C ASP A 204 -25.08 2.84 16.74
N SER A 205 -26.21 3.17 17.36
CA SER A 205 -27.54 3.02 16.73
C SER A 205 -27.73 3.94 15.51
N ARG A 206 -27.07 5.11 15.50
CA ARG A 206 -27.15 6.09 14.40
C ARG A 206 -26.16 5.83 13.28
N LEU A 207 -24.93 5.39 13.62
CA LEU A 207 -23.86 5.16 12.67
C LEU A 207 -23.82 3.72 12.14
N GLY A 208 -24.42 2.76 12.85
CA GLY A 208 -24.22 1.32 12.58
C GLY A 208 -22.82 0.84 12.95
N GLY A 209 -22.09 1.59 13.83
CA GLY A 209 -20.67 1.43 14.12
C GLY A 209 -19.76 2.21 13.17
N LEU A 210 -18.44 2.07 13.34
CA LEU A 210 -17.43 2.69 12.49
C LEU A 210 -17.14 1.78 11.30
N HIS A 211 -17.35 2.27 10.07
CA HIS A 211 -17.15 1.48 8.86
C HIS A 211 -15.74 1.66 8.28
N LYS A 212 -15.31 0.69 7.48
CA LYS A 212 -14.04 0.77 6.77
C LYS A 212 -14.05 1.93 5.78
N GLN A 213 -12.92 2.63 5.67
CA GLN A 213 -12.70 3.77 4.76
C GLN A 213 -13.44 5.05 5.17
N ASP A 214 -14.14 5.09 6.31
CA ASP A 214 -14.75 6.32 6.81
C ASP A 214 -13.71 7.24 7.45
N LEU A 215 -13.85 8.53 7.22
CA LEU A 215 -13.16 9.59 7.93
C LEU A 215 -14.18 10.28 8.86
N ILE A 216 -14.02 10.09 10.16
CA ILE A 216 -14.89 10.68 11.17
C ILE A 216 -14.14 11.79 11.91
N ILE A 217 -14.66 13.01 11.86
CA ILE A 217 -14.06 14.19 12.47
C ILE A 217 -14.82 14.56 13.74
N ILE A 218 -14.10 14.59 14.88
CA ILE A 218 -14.63 15.06 16.16
C ILE A 218 -14.08 16.47 16.42
N ALA A 219 -14.95 17.46 16.45
CA ALA A 219 -14.60 18.84 16.70
C ALA A 219 -15.27 19.37 17.97
N GLY A 220 -14.61 20.28 18.66
CA GLY A 220 -15.13 20.93 19.87
C GLY A 220 -14.14 21.97 20.39
N ARG A 221 -14.61 22.86 21.27
CA ARG A 221 -13.74 23.86 21.94
C ARG A 221 -12.71 23.15 22.83
N PRO A 222 -11.59 23.77 23.16
CA PRO A 222 -10.63 23.23 24.14
C PRO A 222 -11.34 22.80 25.43
N SER A 223 -10.87 21.72 26.03
CA SER A 223 -11.40 21.17 27.30
C SER A 223 -12.82 20.60 27.25
N MET A 224 -13.45 20.46 26.10
CA MET A 224 -14.78 19.85 25.91
C MET A 224 -14.78 18.31 25.88
N GLY A 225 -13.65 17.67 26.13
CA GLY A 225 -13.56 16.22 26.23
C GLY A 225 -13.35 15.46 24.93
N LYS A 226 -12.89 16.08 23.84
CA LYS A 226 -12.58 15.41 22.56
C LYS A 226 -11.69 14.19 22.75
N THR A 227 -10.55 14.37 23.41
CA THR A 227 -9.58 13.29 23.65
C THR A 227 -10.18 12.20 24.56
N ALA A 228 -11.03 12.55 25.53
CA ALA A 228 -11.71 11.57 26.38
C ALA A 228 -12.64 10.69 25.53
N LEU A 229 -13.45 11.32 24.67
CA LEU A 229 -14.34 10.61 23.75
C LEU A 229 -13.57 9.69 22.80
N ALA A 230 -12.51 10.21 22.17
CA ALA A 230 -11.66 9.42 21.26
C ALA A 230 -11.00 8.23 21.98
N THR A 231 -10.49 8.43 23.19
CA THR A 231 -9.88 7.36 24.01
C THR A 231 -10.91 6.28 24.35
N ASN A 232 -12.13 6.67 24.71
CA ASN A 232 -13.20 5.72 25.01
C ASN A 232 -13.60 4.90 23.79
N ILE A 233 -13.75 5.54 22.64
CA ILE A 233 -14.05 4.85 21.39
C ILE A 233 -12.92 3.84 21.06
N ALA A 234 -11.66 4.27 21.15
CA ALA A 234 -10.51 3.40 20.88
C ALA A 234 -10.47 2.19 21.84
N PHE A 235 -10.71 2.42 23.13
CA PHE A 235 -10.75 1.36 24.13
C PHE A 235 -11.88 0.36 23.87
N HIS A 236 -13.10 0.84 23.61
CA HIS A 236 -14.23 -0.03 23.33
C HIS A 236 -14.07 -0.80 22.01
N ALA A 237 -13.49 -0.18 20.99
CA ALA A 237 -13.13 -0.85 19.74
C ALA A 237 -12.15 -1.99 19.99
N ALA A 238 -11.07 -1.74 20.75
CA ALA A 238 -10.07 -2.76 21.10
C ALA A 238 -10.68 -3.91 21.89
N LYS A 239 -11.52 -3.61 22.88
CA LYS A 239 -12.25 -4.61 23.69
C LYS A 239 -13.21 -5.46 22.85
N ASN A 240 -13.86 -4.88 21.85
CA ASN A 240 -14.72 -5.63 20.92
C ASN A 240 -13.90 -6.55 20.01
N ILE A 241 -12.73 -6.09 19.53
CA ILE A 241 -11.80 -6.89 18.73
C ILE A 241 -11.33 -8.10 19.52
N GLU A 242 -10.92 -7.92 20.78
CA GLU A 242 -10.51 -8.99 21.69
C GLU A 242 -11.66 -9.98 21.90
N LYS A 243 -12.85 -9.49 22.28
CA LYS A 243 -14.03 -10.33 22.54
C LYS A 243 -14.44 -11.19 21.34
N LYS A 244 -14.28 -10.68 20.12
CA LYS A 244 -14.62 -11.38 18.87
C LYS A 244 -13.44 -12.15 18.27
N GLU A 245 -12.29 -12.18 18.94
CA GLU A 245 -11.05 -12.83 18.48
C GLU A 245 -10.63 -12.41 17.07
N LEU A 246 -10.85 -11.13 16.73
CA LEU A 246 -10.55 -10.61 15.42
C LEU A 246 -9.04 -10.34 15.29
N LYS A 247 -8.47 -10.66 14.12
CA LYS A 247 -7.07 -10.33 13.79
C LYS A 247 -6.95 -8.86 13.34
N SER A 248 -7.36 -7.93 14.21
CA SER A 248 -7.34 -6.49 13.95
C SER A 248 -6.78 -5.77 15.16
N THR A 249 -6.32 -4.55 14.96
CA THR A 249 -5.73 -3.71 16.00
C THR A 249 -6.29 -2.30 15.92
N VAL A 250 -6.20 -1.57 17.04
CA VAL A 250 -6.51 -0.15 17.12
C VAL A 250 -5.21 0.62 17.31
N ALA A 251 -4.93 1.59 16.45
CA ALA A 251 -3.82 2.51 16.59
C ALA A 251 -4.33 3.88 17.02
N PHE A 252 -3.74 4.44 18.08
CA PHE A 252 -4.07 5.76 18.61
C PHE A 252 -2.83 6.66 18.51
N PHE A 253 -2.88 7.65 17.63
CA PHE A 253 -1.82 8.64 17.47
C PHE A 253 -2.13 9.87 18.31
N SER A 254 -1.26 10.21 19.26
CA SER A 254 -1.45 11.31 20.20
C SER A 254 -0.37 12.36 20.05
N LEU A 255 -0.77 13.58 19.67
CA LEU A 255 0.14 14.74 19.57
C LEU A 255 0.14 15.64 20.80
N GLU A 256 -0.78 15.41 21.76
CA GLU A 256 -0.95 16.28 22.94
C GLU A 256 -0.64 15.56 24.26
N MET A 257 -0.91 14.26 24.34
CA MET A 257 -0.83 13.49 25.59
C MET A 257 0.12 12.31 25.44
N SER A 258 0.92 12.06 26.48
CA SER A 258 1.77 10.87 26.51
C SER A 258 0.96 9.58 26.65
N SER A 259 1.55 8.46 26.24
CA SER A 259 1.00 7.11 26.38
C SER A 259 0.63 6.80 27.84
N GLU A 260 1.43 7.24 28.82
CA GLU A 260 1.17 7.09 30.24
C GLU A 260 -0.11 7.84 30.67
N GLN A 261 -0.32 9.06 30.18
CA GLN A 261 -1.50 9.86 30.50
C GLN A 261 -2.77 9.24 29.93
N LEU A 262 -2.71 8.71 28.70
CA LEU A 262 -3.82 8.01 28.06
C LEU A 262 -4.14 6.70 28.78
N SER A 263 -3.12 5.90 29.11
CA SER A 263 -3.28 4.65 29.86
C SER A 263 -3.83 4.90 31.25
N THR A 264 -3.36 5.96 31.95
CA THR A 264 -3.92 6.36 33.27
C THR A 264 -5.39 6.74 33.18
N ARG A 265 -5.81 7.40 32.07
CA ARG A 265 -7.21 7.76 31.83
C ARG A 265 -8.07 6.50 31.63
N ILE A 266 -7.63 5.56 30.80
CA ILE A 266 -8.33 4.29 30.57
C ILE A 266 -8.46 3.51 31.89
N LEU A 267 -7.36 3.35 32.61
CA LEU A 267 -7.37 2.64 33.90
C LEU A 267 -8.25 3.32 34.96
N SER A 268 -8.21 4.65 35.04
CA SER A 268 -9.05 5.44 35.95
C SER A 268 -10.54 5.21 35.66
N GLU A 269 -10.92 5.18 34.40
CA GLU A 269 -12.31 4.95 34.00
C GLU A 269 -12.75 3.51 34.26
N GLN A 270 -11.93 2.53 33.97
CA GLN A 270 -12.25 1.12 34.15
C GLN A 270 -12.23 0.72 35.65
N SER A 271 -11.29 1.25 36.43
CA SER A 271 -11.22 1.02 37.90
C SER A 271 -12.15 1.89 38.71
N LYS A 272 -12.77 2.92 38.08
CA LYS A 272 -13.60 3.95 38.75
C LYS A 272 -12.85 4.75 39.82
N ILE A 273 -11.52 4.79 39.77
CA ILE A 273 -10.66 5.56 40.65
C ILE A 273 -10.30 6.86 39.95
N LYS A 274 -10.40 7.99 40.63
CA LYS A 274 -10.13 9.30 40.03
C LYS A 274 -8.66 9.41 39.59
N SER A 275 -8.40 9.79 38.36
CA SER A 275 -7.05 9.96 37.82
C SER A 275 -6.19 10.95 38.62
N ASN A 276 -6.83 11.96 39.25
CA ASN A 276 -6.15 12.92 40.11
C ASN A 276 -5.65 12.29 41.43
N ASP A 277 -6.37 11.32 41.97
CA ASP A 277 -6.00 10.63 43.20
C ASP A 277 -4.86 9.64 42.92
N ILE A 278 -4.90 8.98 41.75
CA ILE A 278 -3.81 8.13 41.24
C ILE A 278 -2.53 8.96 41.09
N ARG A 279 -2.58 10.11 40.43
CA ARG A 279 -1.43 10.98 40.20
C ARG A 279 -0.84 11.57 41.50
N ARG A 280 -1.64 11.76 42.53
CA ARG A 280 -1.22 12.32 43.83
C ARG A 280 -0.82 11.23 44.82
N GLY A 281 -0.95 9.95 44.47
CA GLY A 281 -0.70 8.85 45.39
C GLY A 281 -1.71 8.81 46.56
N LYS A 282 -2.93 9.37 46.39
CA LYS A 282 -3.99 9.41 47.39
C LYS A 282 -5.00 8.29 47.16
N VAL A 283 -4.52 7.09 46.98
CA VAL A 283 -5.31 5.88 46.77
C VAL A 283 -5.16 4.99 47.99
N SER A 284 -6.25 4.39 48.47
CA SER A 284 -6.21 3.39 49.53
C SER A 284 -5.62 2.07 49.01
N GLU A 285 -5.17 1.20 49.92
CA GLU A 285 -4.63 -0.11 49.58
C GLU A 285 -5.61 -0.94 48.72
N LYS A 286 -6.89 -0.94 49.09
CA LYS A 286 -7.95 -1.60 48.31
C LYS A 286 -8.14 -1.04 46.91
N GLU A 287 -8.11 0.28 46.78
CA GLU A 287 -8.20 0.93 45.49
C GLU A 287 -6.97 0.60 44.62
N PHE A 288 -5.79 0.51 45.23
CA PHE A 288 -4.59 0.13 44.52
C PHE A 288 -4.63 -1.33 44.04
N GLU A 289 -5.12 -2.26 44.87
CA GLU A 289 -5.35 -3.65 44.46
C GLU A 289 -6.34 -3.72 43.29
N GLN A 290 -7.47 -2.98 43.38
CA GLN A 290 -8.46 -2.90 42.31
C GLN A 290 -7.84 -2.33 41.00
N PHE A 291 -6.97 -1.34 41.12
CA PHE A 291 -6.28 -0.76 39.99
C PHE A 291 -5.36 -1.79 39.29
N ILE A 292 -4.60 -2.58 40.07
CA ILE A 292 -3.76 -3.65 39.59
C ILE A 292 -4.58 -4.77 38.92
N GLU A 293 -5.69 -5.18 39.55
CA GLU A 293 -6.58 -6.19 38.97
C GLU A 293 -7.20 -5.71 37.66
N THR A 294 -7.65 -4.47 37.60
CA THR A 294 -8.16 -3.87 36.36
C THR A 294 -7.10 -3.83 35.28
N SER A 295 -5.85 -3.49 35.64
CA SER A 295 -4.75 -3.45 34.65
C SER A 295 -4.47 -4.82 34.02
N LYS A 296 -4.54 -5.91 34.79
CA LYS A 296 -4.38 -7.28 34.28
C LYS A 296 -5.48 -7.64 33.30
N ASN A 297 -6.70 -7.19 33.52
CA ASN A 297 -7.86 -7.50 32.68
C ASN A 297 -7.82 -6.77 31.31
N ILE A 298 -7.00 -5.73 31.17
CA ILE A 298 -6.91 -4.95 29.93
C ILE A 298 -5.51 -4.98 29.32
N TYR A 299 -4.60 -5.78 29.89
CA TYR A 299 -3.19 -5.83 29.50
C TYR A 299 -3.00 -6.27 28.04
N ASP A 300 -3.76 -7.26 27.59
CA ASP A 300 -3.61 -7.88 26.28
C ASP A 300 -4.50 -7.25 25.19
N LEU A 301 -5.12 -6.09 25.46
CA LEU A 301 -5.95 -5.40 24.47
C LEU A 301 -5.12 -4.99 23.24
N PRO A 302 -5.63 -5.23 22.01
CA PRO A 302 -4.95 -4.86 20.78
C PRO A 302 -5.04 -3.34 20.49
N LEU A 303 -4.62 -2.52 21.47
CA LEU A 303 -4.58 -1.06 21.41
C LEU A 303 -3.14 -0.58 21.46
N TYR A 304 -2.69 0.07 20.39
CA TYR A 304 -1.35 0.64 20.25
C TYR A 304 -1.42 2.16 20.31
N ILE A 305 -0.56 2.77 21.11
CA ILE A 305 -0.49 4.22 21.29
C ILE A 305 0.86 4.71 20.77
N ASP A 306 0.81 5.67 19.87
CA ASP A 306 1.96 6.39 19.33
C ASP A 306 1.90 7.84 19.82
N GLU A 307 3.00 8.36 20.35
CA GLU A 307 3.12 9.71 20.94
C GLU A 307 4.21 10.56 20.24
N THR A 308 4.63 10.17 19.03
CA THR A 308 5.65 10.88 18.25
C THR A 308 5.15 12.17 17.62
#